data_f7bad1f1d8b92b97fed0bebbf0b379af
#
_entry.id   f7bad1f1d8b92b97fed0bebbf0b379af
#
_cell.length_a   1.000
_cell.length_b   1.000
_cell.length_c   1.000
_cell.angle_alpha   90.00
_cell.angle_beta   90.00
_cell.angle_gamma   90.00
#
_symmetry.space_group_name_H-M   'P 1'
#
loop_
_entity.id
_entity.type
_entity.pdbx_description
1 polymer ?
#
loop_
_entity_poly.entity_id
_entity_poly.type
_entity_poly.pdbx_seq_one_letter_code
_entity_poly.pdbx_strand_id
1 'polypeptide(L)'
;MLDCAGVRLQESYDALEAMGQVIRKAADVKGVIPQIMCVCGNCGGGLAVLPALADFAFMTESASLFINSPDAICGNRADVNDSSSAAFQAEAGTVDFVGDEAAVFAKVKEVIAMVEDTADCTDDINRAAEGLEDKLNDAAKVAAELADNRQFVELKADYAKCMVTGLMKLDGITVG
;
A
#
# COMPACT_ATOMS: atom_id res chain seq x y z
N MET A 1 3.97 -11.41 1.20
CA MET A 1 5.30 -10.78 1.25
C MET A 1 6.05 -11.13 -0.02
N LEU A 2 6.73 -10.17 -0.61
CA LEU A 2 7.43 -10.30 -1.88
C LEU A 2 8.92 -9.99 -1.69
N ASP A 3 9.75 -10.97 -2.04
CA ASP A 3 11.20 -10.85 -2.15
C ASP A 3 11.65 -11.84 -3.24
N CYS A 4 11.50 -11.44 -4.50
CA CYS A 4 11.83 -12.28 -5.65
C CYS A 4 12.12 -11.39 -6.85
N ALA A 5 13.36 -11.38 -7.30
CA ALA A 5 13.81 -10.57 -8.43
C ALA A 5 13.30 -11.02 -9.82
N GLY A 6 12.51 -12.07 -9.88
CA GLY A 6 11.93 -12.60 -11.11
C GLY A 6 11.87 -14.12 -11.16
N VAL A 7 11.46 -14.63 -12.31
CA VAL A 7 11.35 -16.07 -12.56
C VAL A 7 12.68 -16.71 -12.96
N ARG A 8 12.84 -17.99 -12.72
CA ARG A 8 14.01 -18.76 -13.15
C ARG A 8 13.94 -18.99 -14.66
N LEU A 9 14.80 -18.30 -15.40
CA LEU A 9 14.85 -18.42 -16.86
C LEU A 9 15.21 -19.82 -17.35
N GLN A 10 15.91 -20.59 -16.52
CA GLN A 10 16.29 -21.98 -16.82
C GLN A 10 15.08 -22.92 -16.92
N GLU A 11 13.99 -22.59 -16.27
CA GLU A 11 12.74 -23.38 -16.28
C GLU A 11 11.81 -22.97 -17.45
N SER A 12 12.21 -21.95 -18.24
CA SER A 12 11.57 -21.58 -19.49
C SER A 12 10.03 -21.41 -19.38
N TYR A 13 9.26 -22.20 -20.12
CA TYR A 13 7.80 -22.11 -20.15
C TYR A 13 7.14 -22.47 -18.83
N ASP A 14 7.67 -23.40 -18.06
CA ASP A 14 7.11 -23.82 -16.78
C ASP A 14 7.13 -22.67 -15.77
N ALA A 15 8.21 -21.87 -15.77
CA ALA A 15 8.30 -20.69 -14.92
C ALA A 15 7.29 -19.61 -15.32
N LEU A 16 7.07 -19.40 -16.62
CA LEU A 16 6.08 -18.44 -17.12
C LEU A 16 4.66 -18.88 -16.80
N GLU A 17 4.37 -20.18 -16.97
CA GLU A 17 3.08 -20.73 -16.60
C GLU A 17 2.79 -20.59 -15.11
N ALA A 18 3.75 -20.97 -14.26
CA ALA A 18 3.61 -20.84 -12.81
C ALA A 18 3.38 -19.37 -12.39
N MET A 19 4.11 -18.43 -12.97
CA MET A 19 3.89 -16.99 -12.73
C MET A 19 2.49 -16.57 -13.19
N GLY A 20 2.06 -17.00 -14.37
CA GLY A 20 0.71 -16.73 -14.89
C GLY A 20 -0.38 -17.24 -13.96
N GLN A 21 -0.20 -18.45 -13.38
CA GLN A 21 -1.13 -19.01 -12.41
C GLN A 21 -1.20 -18.19 -11.12
N VAL A 22 -0.08 -17.67 -10.60
CA VAL A 22 -0.05 -16.81 -9.42
C VAL A 22 -0.80 -15.51 -9.69
N ILE A 23 -0.50 -14.83 -10.79
CA ILE A 23 -1.19 -13.58 -11.19
C ILE A 23 -2.69 -13.82 -11.38
N ARG A 24 -3.06 -14.91 -12.06
CA ARG A 24 -4.46 -15.27 -12.24
C ARG A 24 -5.18 -15.46 -10.91
N LYS A 25 -4.56 -16.19 -9.96
CA LYS A 25 -5.17 -16.40 -8.64
C LYS A 25 -5.34 -15.09 -7.88
N ALA A 26 -4.35 -14.18 -7.94
CA ALA A 26 -4.48 -12.85 -7.35
C ALA A 26 -5.64 -12.05 -7.99
N ALA A 27 -5.77 -12.13 -9.31
CA ALA A 27 -6.88 -11.46 -10.01
C ALA A 27 -8.26 -12.08 -9.70
N ASP A 28 -8.35 -13.42 -9.61
CA ASP A 28 -9.61 -14.14 -9.34
C ASP A 28 -10.20 -13.79 -7.94
N VAL A 29 -9.37 -13.45 -6.98
CA VAL A 29 -9.80 -13.11 -5.60
C VAL A 29 -9.93 -11.61 -5.37
N LYS A 30 -9.57 -10.77 -6.34
CA LYS A 30 -9.72 -9.31 -6.23
C LYS A 30 -11.18 -8.92 -6.06
N GLY A 31 -11.46 -8.09 -5.05
CA GLY A 31 -12.81 -7.68 -4.70
C GLY A 31 -13.64 -8.74 -3.96
N VAL A 32 -13.05 -9.92 -3.68
CA VAL A 32 -13.69 -10.99 -2.88
C VAL A 32 -13.10 -11.02 -1.47
N ILE A 33 -11.77 -10.91 -1.38
CA ILE A 33 -11.05 -10.81 -0.12
C ILE A 33 -10.03 -9.68 -0.20
N PRO A 34 -9.76 -8.95 0.90
CA PRO A 34 -8.72 -7.93 0.94
C PRO A 34 -7.35 -8.55 0.63
N GLN A 35 -6.61 -7.94 -0.28
CA GLN A 35 -5.26 -8.35 -0.65
C GLN A 35 -4.25 -7.30 -0.23
N ILE A 36 -3.32 -7.67 0.62
CA ILE A 36 -2.23 -6.81 1.11
C ILE A 36 -0.90 -7.39 0.62
N MET A 37 -0.14 -6.60 -0.14
CA MET A 37 1.17 -6.98 -0.64
C MET A 37 2.25 -6.15 0.04
N CYS A 38 3.28 -6.83 0.58
CA CYS A 38 4.45 -6.20 1.19
C CYS A 38 5.69 -6.57 0.38
N VAL A 39 6.34 -5.57 -0.19
CA VAL A 39 7.63 -5.71 -0.88
C VAL A 39 8.72 -5.51 0.16
N CYS A 40 9.38 -6.62 0.56
CA CYS A 40 10.38 -6.62 1.64
C CYS A 40 11.82 -6.79 1.12
N GLY A 41 11.98 -7.01 -0.18
CA GLY A 41 13.26 -7.16 -0.84
C GLY A 41 13.14 -6.81 -2.31
N ASN A 42 13.86 -7.52 -3.17
CA ASN A 42 13.74 -7.28 -4.61
C ASN A 42 12.43 -7.87 -5.15
N CYS A 43 11.65 -7.05 -5.83
CA CYS A 43 10.45 -7.50 -6.56
C CYS A 43 10.58 -7.08 -8.01
N GLY A 44 10.98 -8.01 -8.88
CA GLY A 44 11.32 -7.73 -10.26
C GLY A 44 10.53 -8.56 -11.28
N GLY A 45 10.57 -8.09 -12.52
CA GLY A 45 9.94 -8.78 -13.65
C GLY A 45 8.42 -8.85 -13.54
N GLY A 46 7.85 -9.93 -14.00
CA GLY A 46 6.38 -10.12 -14.02
C GLY A 46 5.72 -10.14 -12.64
N LEU A 47 6.46 -10.46 -11.58
CA LEU A 47 5.93 -10.44 -10.21
C LEU A 47 5.71 -9.02 -9.68
N ALA A 48 6.35 -8.01 -10.25
CA ALA A 48 6.12 -6.61 -9.93
C ALA A 48 4.70 -6.12 -10.27
N VAL A 49 3.92 -6.91 -11.00
CA VAL A 49 2.50 -6.66 -11.27
C VAL A 49 1.63 -6.95 -10.03
N LEU A 50 2.06 -7.83 -9.13
CA LEU A 50 1.27 -8.25 -7.98
C LEU A 50 0.92 -7.10 -7.02
N PRO A 51 1.85 -6.20 -6.64
CA PRO A 51 1.48 -5.02 -5.83
C PRO A 51 0.41 -4.13 -6.49
N ALA A 52 0.45 -3.99 -7.82
CA ALA A 52 -0.55 -3.21 -8.55
C ALA A 52 -1.92 -3.90 -8.63
N LEU A 53 -1.98 -5.22 -8.46
CA LEU A 53 -3.24 -5.98 -8.38
C LEU A 53 -3.82 -5.98 -6.97
N ALA A 54 -3.03 -5.78 -5.94
CA ALA A 54 -3.46 -5.77 -4.55
C ALA A 54 -4.39 -4.59 -4.25
N ASP A 55 -5.11 -4.68 -3.14
CA ASP A 55 -5.90 -3.56 -2.63
C ASP A 55 -5.02 -2.59 -1.84
N PHE A 56 -3.97 -3.12 -1.18
CA PHE A 56 -2.96 -2.34 -0.47
C PHE A 56 -1.56 -2.86 -0.78
N ALA A 57 -0.64 -1.95 -1.05
CA ALA A 57 0.75 -2.25 -1.36
C ALA A 57 1.69 -1.48 -0.44
N PHE A 58 2.52 -2.19 0.31
CA PHE A 58 3.51 -1.63 1.23
C PHE A 58 4.92 -2.03 0.80
N MET A 59 5.91 -1.22 1.14
CA MET A 59 7.29 -1.47 0.73
C MET A 59 8.26 -1.08 1.85
N THR A 60 9.30 -1.88 2.06
CA THR A 60 10.38 -1.48 2.97
C THR A 60 11.34 -0.53 2.26
N GLU A 61 11.98 0.37 3.03
CA GLU A 61 12.91 1.39 2.48
C GLU A 61 14.06 0.79 1.66
N SER A 62 14.51 -0.42 2.02
CA SER A 62 15.60 -1.14 1.36
C SER A 62 15.16 -1.99 0.18
N ALA A 63 13.86 -2.10 -0.07
CA ALA A 63 13.30 -2.92 -1.14
C ALA A 63 13.39 -2.22 -2.50
N SER A 64 13.26 -3.02 -3.57
CA SER A 64 13.24 -2.54 -4.95
C SER A 64 12.04 -3.14 -5.70
N LEU A 65 11.31 -2.30 -6.42
CA LEU A 65 10.16 -2.71 -7.23
C LEU A 65 10.36 -2.26 -8.68
N PHE A 66 10.44 -3.21 -9.62
CA PHE A 66 10.69 -2.91 -11.03
C PHE A 66 10.21 -4.03 -11.96
N ILE A 67 9.72 -3.68 -13.13
CA ILE A 67 9.47 -4.64 -14.22
C ILE A 67 10.78 -4.90 -14.97
N ASN A 68 11.46 -3.85 -15.37
CA ASN A 68 12.81 -3.91 -15.94
C ASN A 68 13.77 -3.18 -15.00
N SER A 69 14.99 -3.71 -14.84
CA SER A 69 16.02 -3.01 -14.08
C SER A 69 16.17 -1.57 -14.55
N PRO A 70 16.32 -0.59 -13.65
CA PRO A 70 16.49 0.82 -14.03
C PRO A 70 17.57 1.03 -15.10
N ASP A 71 18.70 0.36 -14.98
CA ASP A 71 19.80 0.48 -15.94
C ASP A 71 19.53 -0.16 -17.30
N ALA A 72 18.49 -0.99 -17.41
CA ALA A 72 18.05 -1.56 -18.70
C ALA A 72 17.13 -0.62 -19.49
N ILE A 73 16.67 0.47 -18.88
CA ILE A 73 15.77 1.44 -19.51
C ILE A 73 16.60 2.60 -20.05
N CYS A 74 16.48 2.86 -21.36
CA CYS A 74 17.20 3.95 -21.99
C CYS A 74 16.89 5.31 -21.33
N GLY A 75 17.93 6.01 -20.91
CA GLY A 75 17.81 7.31 -20.22
C GLY A 75 17.50 7.23 -18.73
N ASN A 76 17.34 6.04 -18.17
CA ASN A 76 17.20 5.82 -16.75
C ASN A 76 18.47 5.14 -16.22
N ARG A 77 18.99 5.65 -15.11
CA ARG A 77 20.20 5.12 -14.46
C ARG A 77 19.97 5.11 -12.96
N ALA A 78 20.24 3.97 -12.32
CA ALA A 78 20.05 3.80 -10.88
C ALA A 78 20.87 4.78 -10.03
N ASP A 79 22.02 5.22 -10.52
CA ASP A 79 22.86 6.22 -9.85
C ASP A 79 22.36 7.67 -9.97
N VAL A 80 21.44 7.94 -10.90
CA VAL A 80 20.88 9.28 -11.15
C VAL A 80 19.40 9.35 -10.81
N ASN A 81 18.64 8.34 -11.19
CA ASN A 81 17.20 8.24 -10.97
C ASN A 81 16.81 6.78 -10.83
N ASP A 82 16.84 6.28 -9.61
CA ASP A 82 16.45 4.90 -9.31
C ASP A 82 14.93 4.77 -9.23
N SER A 83 14.32 4.51 -10.39
CA SER A 83 12.88 4.27 -10.48
C SER A 83 12.42 2.97 -9.79
N SER A 84 13.34 2.13 -9.33
CA SER A 84 13.01 0.94 -8.55
C SER A 84 12.97 1.19 -7.04
N SER A 85 13.52 2.31 -6.58
CA SER A 85 13.64 2.63 -5.17
C SER A 85 12.29 2.85 -4.49
N ALA A 86 12.23 2.54 -3.19
CA ALA A 86 11.04 2.74 -2.39
C ALA A 86 10.57 4.21 -2.38
N ALA A 87 11.50 5.16 -2.32
CA ALA A 87 11.19 6.59 -2.35
C ALA A 87 10.51 6.99 -3.68
N PHE A 88 11.04 6.52 -4.82
CA PHE A 88 10.42 6.78 -6.11
C PHE A 88 9.02 6.16 -6.21
N GLN A 89 8.85 4.92 -5.74
CA GLN A 89 7.56 4.23 -5.78
C GLN A 89 6.51 4.90 -4.88
N ALA A 90 6.93 5.45 -3.73
CA ALA A 90 6.07 6.25 -2.86
C ALA A 90 5.61 7.54 -3.55
N GLU A 91 6.55 8.31 -4.13
CA GLU A 91 6.25 9.54 -4.85
C GLU A 91 5.39 9.31 -6.12
N ALA A 92 5.56 8.17 -6.77
CA ALA A 92 4.75 7.77 -7.93
C ALA A 92 3.34 7.27 -7.53
N GLY A 93 3.07 7.03 -6.23
CA GLY A 93 1.80 6.51 -5.73
C GLY A 93 1.58 5.04 -6.05
N THR A 94 2.62 4.30 -6.43
CA THR A 94 2.55 2.86 -6.72
C THR A 94 2.32 2.05 -5.45
N VAL A 95 2.88 2.52 -4.33
CA VAL A 95 2.73 1.90 -3.00
C VAL A 95 2.05 2.86 -2.04
N ASP A 96 1.35 2.31 -1.06
CA ASP A 96 0.54 3.07 -0.11
C ASP A 96 1.34 3.59 1.09
N PHE A 97 2.42 2.90 1.44
CA PHE A 97 3.29 3.29 2.53
C PHE A 97 4.69 2.70 2.36
N VAL A 98 5.70 3.47 2.75
CA VAL A 98 7.11 3.07 2.81
C VAL A 98 7.65 3.33 4.21
N GLY A 99 8.45 2.43 4.74
CA GLY A 99 9.09 2.56 6.04
C GLY A 99 10.08 1.43 6.32
N ASP A 100 10.61 1.39 7.51
CA ASP A 100 11.36 0.23 7.96
C ASP A 100 10.44 -1.00 8.11
N GLU A 101 11.01 -2.18 8.29
CA GLU A 101 10.25 -3.42 8.38
C GLU A 101 9.22 -3.38 9.53
N ALA A 102 9.57 -2.81 10.67
CA ALA A 102 8.67 -2.73 11.83
C ALA A 102 7.51 -1.78 11.55
N ALA A 103 7.76 -0.63 10.94
CA ALA A 103 6.73 0.33 10.55
C ALA A 103 5.79 -0.23 9.49
N VAL A 104 6.31 -0.94 8.48
CA VAL A 104 5.51 -1.61 7.46
C VAL A 104 4.56 -2.62 8.09
N PHE A 105 5.04 -3.49 8.99
CA PHE A 105 4.17 -4.46 9.65
C PHE A 105 3.19 -3.83 10.63
N ALA A 106 3.55 -2.72 11.27
CA ALA A 106 2.61 -1.95 12.09
C ALA A 106 1.48 -1.40 11.22
N LYS A 107 1.82 -0.79 10.07
CA LYS A 107 0.84 -0.26 9.12
C LYS A 107 -0.08 -1.35 8.54
N VAL A 108 0.45 -2.53 8.22
CA VAL A 108 -0.35 -3.69 7.81
C VAL A 108 -1.37 -4.07 8.88
N LYS A 109 -0.97 -4.12 10.16
CA LYS A 109 -1.89 -4.42 11.26
C LYS A 109 -2.97 -3.35 11.41
N GLU A 110 -2.62 -2.07 11.26
CA GLU A 110 -3.59 -0.97 11.29
C GLU A 110 -4.64 -1.15 10.17
N VAL A 111 -4.19 -1.41 8.93
CA VAL A 111 -5.10 -1.62 7.80
C VAL A 111 -5.97 -2.87 8.00
N ILE A 112 -5.41 -3.98 8.48
CA ILE A 112 -6.20 -5.18 8.79
C ILE A 112 -7.28 -4.87 9.81
N ALA A 113 -6.95 -4.16 10.90
CA ALA A 113 -7.92 -3.78 11.92
C ALA A 113 -9.02 -2.84 11.37
N MET A 114 -8.70 -2.02 10.37
CA MET A 114 -9.69 -1.17 9.70
C MET A 114 -10.62 -1.97 8.78
N VAL A 115 -10.09 -2.96 8.06
CA VAL A 115 -10.85 -3.77 7.10
C VAL A 115 -11.64 -4.90 7.79
N GLU A 116 -11.26 -5.26 9.01
CA GLU A 116 -11.99 -6.24 9.80
C GLU A 116 -13.42 -5.76 10.07
N ASP A 117 -14.39 -6.60 9.69
CA ASP A 117 -15.81 -6.30 9.87
C ASP A 117 -16.19 -6.47 11.35
N THR A 118 -15.99 -5.42 12.13
CA THR A 118 -16.52 -5.33 13.49
C THR A 118 -17.81 -4.56 13.43
N ALA A 119 -18.91 -5.29 13.51
CA ALA A 119 -20.28 -4.76 13.39
C ALA A 119 -20.68 -3.75 14.48
N ASP A 120 -19.88 -3.57 15.51
CA ASP A 120 -20.20 -2.71 16.62
C ASP A 120 -19.45 -1.37 16.55
N CYS A 121 -20.18 -0.31 16.20
CA CYS A 121 -19.72 1.05 16.44
C CYS A 121 -19.70 1.28 17.95
N THR A 122 -18.51 1.49 18.51
CA THR A 122 -18.34 1.75 19.96
C THR A 122 -18.21 3.23 20.27
N ASP A 123 -18.25 4.10 19.25
CA ASP A 123 -18.13 5.55 19.44
C ASP A 123 -19.48 6.17 19.78
N ASP A 124 -19.45 7.27 20.53
CA ASP A 124 -20.65 8.06 20.82
C ASP A 124 -21.02 8.94 19.60
N ILE A 125 -22.14 8.63 18.97
CA ILE A 125 -22.68 9.40 17.83
C ILE A 125 -22.87 10.89 18.15
N ASN A 126 -23.03 11.24 19.44
CA ASN A 126 -23.16 12.61 19.92
C ASN A 126 -21.84 13.21 20.39
N ARG A 127 -20.72 12.56 20.15
CA ARG A 127 -19.40 13.05 20.53
C ARG A 127 -19.16 14.44 19.92
N ALA A 128 -18.90 15.40 20.78
CA ALA A 128 -18.55 16.75 20.31
C ALA A 128 -17.17 16.75 19.62
N ALA A 129 -17.09 17.35 18.46
CA ALA A 129 -15.82 17.60 17.75
C ALA A 129 -15.15 18.84 18.36
N GLU A 130 -14.56 18.70 19.54
CA GLU A 130 -13.92 19.79 20.25
C GLU A 130 -12.65 20.27 19.51
N GLY A 131 -12.51 21.59 19.37
CA GLY A 131 -11.33 22.20 18.72
C GLY A 131 -11.22 21.90 17.23
N LEU A 132 -12.32 21.54 16.55
CA LEU A 132 -12.30 21.31 15.11
C LEU A 132 -11.85 22.56 14.34
N GLU A 133 -12.22 23.76 14.81
CA GLU A 133 -11.84 25.03 14.19
C GLU A 133 -10.32 25.21 14.09
N ASP A 134 -9.58 24.77 15.11
CA ASP A 134 -8.12 24.83 15.11
C ASP A 134 -7.47 23.79 14.19
N LYS A 135 -8.21 22.76 13.77
CA LYS A 135 -7.76 21.64 12.92
C LYS A 135 -8.09 21.81 11.45
N LEU A 136 -8.90 22.81 11.06
CA LEU A 136 -9.39 22.99 9.68
C LEU A 136 -8.29 23.15 8.63
N ASN A 137 -7.08 23.50 9.02
CA ASN A 137 -5.93 23.64 8.13
C ASN A 137 -5.16 22.31 7.92
N ASP A 138 -5.58 21.24 8.59
CA ASP A 138 -4.94 19.92 8.56
C ASP A 138 -5.99 18.84 8.29
N ALA A 139 -6.10 18.44 7.03
CA ALA A 139 -7.13 17.51 6.59
C ALA A 139 -7.04 16.14 7.27
N ALA A 140 -5.82 15.66 7.61
CA ALA A 140 -5.64 14.40 8.33
C ALA A 140 -6.22 14.48 9.75
N LYS A 141 -6.01 15.61 10.44
CA LYS A 141 -6.59 15.83 11.77
C LYS A 141 -8.10 15.98 11.72
N VAL A 142 -8.63 16.60 10.68
CA VAL A 142 -10.10 16.70 10.46
C VAL A 142 -10.67 15.30 10.21
N ALA A 143 -10.06 14.51 9.32
CA ALA A 143 -10.50 13.14 9.05
C ALA A 143 -10.47 12.28 10.32
N ALA A 144 -9.38 12.35 11.09
CA ALA A 144 -9.27 11.62 12.34
C ALA A 144 -10.34 12.07 13.37
N GLU A 145 -10.68 13.36 13.45
CA GLU A 145 -11.71 13.86 14.38
C GLU A 145 -13.13 13.40 13.99
N LEU A 146 -13.38 13.24 12.70
CA LEU A 146 -14.67 12.76 12.19
C LEU A 146 -14.81 11.24 12.29
N ALA A 147 -13.70 10.50 12.28
CA ALA A 147 -13.69 9.05 12.32
C ALA A 147 -14.11 8.50 13.69
N ASP A 148 -14.76 7.33 13.69
CA ASP A 148 -15.09 6.58 14.91
C ASP A 148 -13.84 6.33 15.74
N ASN A 149 -13.91 6.62 17.04
CA ASN A 149 -12.78 6.51 17.97
C ASN A 149 -11.51 7.25 17.50
N ARG A 150 -11.63 8.24 16.60
CA ARG A 150 -10.52 8.97 15.96
C ARG A 150 -9.57 8.06 15.20
N GLN A 151 -10.07 6.94 14.68
CA GLN A 151 -9.27 5.98 13.91
C GLN A 151 -9.23 6.36 12.44
N PHE A 152 -8.12 6.98 12.05
CA PHE A 152 -7.80 7.29 10.65
C PHE A 152 -6.42 6.72 10.30
N VAL A 153 -6.33 5.98 9.22
CA VAL A 153 -5.08 5.41 8.70
C VAL A 153 -4.74 6.09 7.38
N GLU A 154 -3.77 7.00 7.43
CA GLU A 154 -3.30 7.69 6.23
C GLU A 154 -2.49 6.77 5.34
N LEU A 155 -2.78 6.83 4.03
CA LEU A 155 -2.12 6.10 2.96
C LEU A 155 -1.66 7.08 1.88
N LYS A 156 -0.60 6.74 1.12
CA LYS A 156 -0.05 7.54 0.02
C LYS A 156 0.33 8.98 0.40
N ALA A 157 0.76 9.19 1.62
CA ALA A 157 1.13 10.53 2.10
C ALA A 157 2.22 11.20 1.24
N ASP A 158 3.17 10.44 0.71
CA ASP A 158 4.26 10.96 -0.13
C ASP A 158 3.80 11.33 -1.55
N TYR A 159 2.80 10.65 -2.08
CA TYR A 159 2.19 10.95 -3.38
C TYR A 159 1.19 12.10 -3.27
N ALA A 160 0.30 12.03 -2.29
CA ALA A 160 -0.85 12.93 -2.16
C ALA A 160 -0.52 14.19 -1.35
N LYS A 161 0.57 14.90 -1.66
CA LYS A 161 1.06 16.08 -0.88
C LYS A 161 0.04 17.21 -0.69
N CYS A 162 -0.99 17.29 -1.53
CA CYS A 162 -2.05 18.29 -1.47
C CYS A 162 -3.42 17.73 -1.04
N MET A 163 -3.48 16.43 -0.77
CA MET A 163 -4.69 15.72 -0.37
C MET A 163 -4.34 14.74 0.74
N VAL A 164 -5.31 14.39 1.54
CA VAL A 164 -5.21 13.29 2.50
C VAL A 164 -6.01 12.12 1.96
N THR A 165 -5.37 10.97 1.86
CA THR A 165 -6.01 9.71 1.46
C THR A 165 -5.80 8.68 2.55
N GLY A 166 -6.79 7.84 2.80
CA GLY A 166 -6.66 6.83 3.85
C GLY A 166 -7.96 6.11 4.14
N LEU A 167 -7.95 5.35 5.21
CA LEU A 167 -9.09 4.59 5.69
C LEU A 167 -9.59 5.17 7.02
N MET A 168 -10.89 5.26 7.19
CA MET A 168 -11.54 5.59 8.46
C MET A 168 -12.78 4.73 8.67
N LYS A 169 -13.24 4.63 9.91
CA LYS A 169 -14.56 4.06 10.22
C LYS A 169 -15.54 5.19 10.48
N LEU A 170 -16.74 5.07 9.90
CA LEU A 170 -17.87 5.95 10.14
C LEU A 170 -19.09 5.07 10.42
N ASP A 171 -19.65 5.19 11.63
CA ASP A 171 -20.76 4.37 12.09
C ASP A 171 -20.51 2.85 11.95
N GLY A 172 -19.28 2.44 12.29
CA GLY A 172 -18.82 1.06 12.18
C GLY A 172 -18.43 0.60 10.76
N ILE A 173 -18.66 1.41 9.74
CA ILE A 173 -18.37 1.07 8.34
C ILE A 173 -17.01 1.65 7.94
N THR A 174 -16.15 0.81 7.36
CA THR A 174 -14.89 1.28 6.78
C THR A 174 -15.14 2.02 5.47
N VAL A 175 -14.62 3.23 5.37
CA VAL A 175 -14.65 4.07 4.18
C VAL A 175 -13.24 4.55 3.83
N GLY A 176 -12.98 4.73 2.55
CA GLY A 176 -11.68 5.16 2.02
C GLY A 176 -11.79 6.07 0.82
#